data_dfca72fa078afc9ef0335cf6478ca879
#
_entry.id   dfca72fa078afc9ef0335cf6478ca879
#
_cell.length_a   1.000
_cell.length_b   1.000
_cell.length_c   1.000
_cell.angle_alpha   90.00
_cell.angle_beta   90.00
_cell.angle_gamma   90.00
#
_symmetry.space_group_name_H-M   'P 1'
#
loop_
_entity.id
_entity.type
_entity.pdbx_description
1 polymer ?
#
loop_
_entity_poly.entity_id
_entity_poly.type
_entity_poly.pdbx_seq_one_letter_code
_entity_poly.pdbx_strand_id
1 'polypeptide(L)'
;MCKVLDYPRSTYYDKQKEKPENKWEKVNKKLQEDILEIYNESNKVYGAPKIREKLKEKGYKNISIKRVQRHMKKLGIRSIVVKKYKPNSTKRVYEEGENLLNRDFNTTKINEKWVADITYIHTKKDGWTYLASILDLHTQKIVGYSFSKTMDTSLVLRALDNAITTQKPSKGLIIHSDRGSQYTSKEYRKAIETKEFRLSYSAKGCPYDNACIESFHAILKKECVYLNTFIDYKHASIVLFQYIEGFYNRKRIHSSINYMTPDAYENLCRVS
;
A
#
# COMPACT_ATOMS: atom_id res chain seq x y z
N MET A 1 -58.87 -3.85 -13.74
CA MET A 1 -57.47 -3.42 -13.95
C MET A 1 -56.77 -4.24 -15.04
N CYS A 2 -56.55 -5.58 -14.93
CA CYS A 2 -55.84 -6.36 -15.95
C CYS A 2 -56.48 -6.32 -17.38
N LYS A 3 -57.81 -6.29 -17.50
CA LYS A 3 -58.50 -6.13 -18.80
C LYS A 3 -58.29 -4.74 -19.42
N VAL A 4 -58.15 -3.70 -18.61
CA VAL A 4 -58.01 -2.30 -19.08
C VAL A 4 -56.56 -2.04 -19.56
N LEU A 5 -55.57 -2.79 -18.98
CA LEU A 5 -54.15 -2.68 -19.31
C LEU A 5 -53.67 -3.74 -20.30
N ASP A 6 -54.60 -4.54 -20.84
CA ASP A 6 -54.28 -5.70 -21.71
C ASP A 6 -53.18 -6.59 -21.16
N TYR A 7 -53.20 -6.83 -19.84
CA TYR A 7 -52.18 -7.58 -19.12
C TYR A 7 -52.74 -8.92 -18.62
N PRO A 8 -52.14 -10.08 -18.96
CA PRO A 8 -52.68 -11.38 -18.56
C PRO A 8 -52.78 -11.51 -17.03
N ARG A 9 -53.94 -11.92 -16.56
CA ARG A 9 -54.22 -12.11 -15.13
C ARG A 9 -53.25 -13.09 -14.45
N SER A 10 -52.96 -14.19 -15.13
CA SER A 10 -51.98 -15.19 -14.66
C SER A 10 -50.60 -14.57 -14.36
N THR A 11 -50.08 -13.77 -15.28
CA THR A 11 -48.78 -13.08 -15.14
C THR A 11 -48.82 -12.06 -13.99
N TYR A 12 -49.96 -11.41 -13.77
CA TYR A 12 -50.10 -10.47 -12.62
C TYR A 12 -49.99 -11.22 -11.30
N TYR A 13 -50.77 -12.29 -11.12
CA TYR A 13 -50.77 -13.06 -9.87
C TYR A 13 -49.46 -13.86 -9.67
N ASP A 14 -48.82 -14.35 -10.74
CA ASP A 14 -47.53 -15.01 -10.63
C ASP A 14 -46.38 -14.05 -10.22
N LYS A 15 -46.48 -12.77 -10.57
CA LYS A 15 -45.57 -11.74 -10.08
C LYS A 15 -45.80 -11.36 -8.62
N GLN A 16 -47.02 -11.53 -8.10
CA GLN A 16 -47.35 -11.27 -6.68
C GLN A 16 -47.04 -12.43 -5.76
N LYS A 17 -46.89 -13.66 -6.28
CA LYS A 17 -46.50 -14.80 -5.47
C LYS A 17 -45.05 -14.63 -5.05
N GLU A 18 -44.77 -14.67 -3.75
CA GLU A 18 -43.43 -14.81 -3.23
C GLU A 18 -42.85 -16.15 -3.79
N LYS A 19 -41.96 -16.02 -4.77
CA LYS A 19 -41.23 -17.19 -5.30
C LYS A 19 -40.22 -17.64 -4.27
N PRO A 20 -40.17 -18.93 -3.90
CA PRO A 20 -39.13 -19.44 -3.03
C PRO A 20 -37.77 -19.05 -3.61
N GLU A 21 -36.84 -18.60 -2.74
CA GLU A 21 -35.47 -18.20 -3.14
C GLU A 21 -34.84 -19.29 -4.02
N ASN A 22 -34.51 -18.92 -5.25
CA ASN A 22 -33.83 -19.82 -6.20
C ASN A 22 -32.44 -20.18 -5.64
N LYS A 23 -31.96 -21.38 -5.92
CA LYS A 23 -30.61 -21.86 -5.55
C LYS A 23 -29.52 -20.83 -5.90
N TRP A 24 -29.66 -20.16 -7.06
CA TRP A 24 -28.74 -19.11 -7.50
C TRP A 24 -28.85 -17.83 -6.67
N GLU A 25 -30.01 -17.48 -6.16
CA GLU A 25 -30.22 -16.31 -5.30
C GLU A 25 -29.50 -16.54 -3.96
N LYS A 26 -29.64 -17.72 -3.36
CA LYS A 26 -28.90 -18.08 -2.13
C LYS A 26 -27.39 -18.01 -2.33
N VAL A 27 -26.88 -18.57 -3.45
CA VAL A 27 -25.44 -18.51 -3.78
C VAL A 27 -24.96 -17.07 -4.00
N ASN A 28 -25.79 -16.25 -4.68
CA ASN A 28 -25.44 -14.85 -4.91
C ASN A 28 -25.49 -14.03 -3.61
N LYS A 29 -26.43 -14.31 -2.70
CA LYS A 29 -26.52 -13.64 -1.40
C LYS A 29 -25.28 -13.93 -0.55
N LYS A 30 -24.90 -15.20 -0.42
CA LYS A 30 -23.66 -15.59 0.25
C LYS A 30 -22.42 -14.92 -0.37
N LEU A 31 -22.33 -14.88 -1.70
CA LEU A 31 -21.24 -14.19 -2.39
C LEU A 31 -21.21 -12.68 -2.08
N GLN A 32 -22.37 -12.04 -1.95
CA GLN A 32 -22.45 -10.62 -1.60
C GLN A 32 -22.01 -10.37 -0.15
N GLU A 33 -22.36 -11.25 0.76
CA GLU A 33 -21.92 -11.20 2.17
C GLU A 33 -20.40 -11.32 2.26
N ASP A 34 -19.80 -12.31 1.59
CA ASP A 34 -18.35 -12.49 1.53
C ASP A 34 -17.62 -11.28 0.89
N ILE A 35 -18.19 -10.71 -0.18
CA ILE A 35 -17.65 -9.49 -0.81
C ILE A 35 -17.66 -8.32 0.18
N LEU A 36 -18.75 -8.14 0.92
CA LEU A 36 -18.90 -7.05 1.88
C LEU A 36 -17.94 -7.22 3.08
N GLU A 37 -17.79 -8.43 3.57
CA GLU A 37 -16.83 -8.77 4.62
C GLU A 37 -15.39 -8.40 4.20
N ILE A 38 -14.91 -8.94 3.06
CA ILE A 38 -13.58 -8.64 2.51
C ILE A 38 -13.39 -7.13 2.28
N TYR A 39 -14.41 -6.45 1.78
CA TYR A 39 -14.38 -5.01 1.56
C TYR A 39 -14.19 -4.23 2.87
N ASN A 40 -14.91 -4.61 3.93
CA ASN A 40 -14.80 -3.97 5.25
C ASN A 40 -13.48 -4.29 5.95
N GLU A 41 -13.01 -5.55 5.90
CA GLU A 41 -11.71 -5.96 6.45
C GLU A 41 -10.54 -5.23 5.81
N SER A 42 -10.67 -4.86 4.53
CA SER A 42 -9.68 -4.07 3.82
C SER A 42 -9.79 -2.55 4.08
N ASN A 43 -10.52 -2.11 5.10
CA ASN A 43 -10.82 -0.69 5.32
C ASN A 43 -11.44 -0.01 4.07
N LYS A 44 -12.25 -0.74 3.31
CA LYS A 44 -12.93 -0.28 2.08
C LYS A 44 -11.98 0.09 0.91
N VAL A 45 -10.71 -0.28 1.01
CA VAL A 45 -9.65 0.07 0.05
C VAL A 45 -9.65 -0.87 -1.17
N TYR A 46 -10.04 -2.14 -0.99
CA TYR A 46 -9.97 -3.12 -2.07
C TYR A 46 -11.01 -2.87 -3.16
N GLY A 47 -10.53 -2.90 -4.41
CA GLY A 47 -11.37 -3.01 -5.60
C GLY A 47 -11.54 -4.47 -6.05
N ALA A 48 -12.36 -4.68 -7.08
CA ALA A 48 -12.73 -6.00 -7.57
C ALA A 48 -11.57 -6.98 -7.83
N PRO A 49 -10.38 -6.56 -8.34
CA PRO A 49 -9.27 -7.49 -8.50
C PRO A 49 -8.78 -8.12 -7.20
N LYS A 50 -8.56 -7.31 -6.15
CA LYS A 50 -8.10 -7.79 -4.84
C LYS A 50 -9.18 -8.59 -4.10
N ILE A 51 -10.45 -8.15 -4.18
CA ILE A 51 -11.59 -8.89 -3.62
C ILE A 51 -11.68 -10.27 -4.28
N ARG A 52 -11.49 -10.37 -5.61
CA ARG A 52 -11.47 -11.66 -6.31
C ARG A 52 -10.42 -12.61 -5.75
N GLU A 53 -9.19 -12.14 -5.52
CA GLU A 53 -8.12 -13.00 -4.98
C GLU A 53 -8.48 -13.49 -3.57
N LYS A 54 -9.02 -12.63 -2.71
CA LYS A 54 -9.52 -13.04 -1.39
C LYS A 54 -10.70 -14.01 -1.44
N LEU A 55 -11.59 -13.87 -2.43
CA LEU A 55 -12.68 -14.83 -2.64
C LEU A 55 -12.16 -16.20 -3.09
N LYS A 56 -11.07 -16.26 -3.85
CA LYS A 56 -10.43 -17.54 -4.20
C LYS A 56 -9.92 -18.28 -2.96
N GLU A 57 -9.33 -17.56 -1.99
CA GLU A 57 -8.91 -18.12 -0.69
C GLU A 57 -10.12 -18.70 0.07
N LYS A 58 -11.30 -18.06 -0.03
CA LYS A 58 -12.59 -18.56 0.53
C LYS A 58 -13.25 -19.68 -0.27
N GLY A 59 -12.59 -20.19 -1.35
CA GLY A 59 -13.07 -21.33 -2.11
C GLY A 59 -13.80 -21.01 -3.43
N TYR A 60 -13.94 -19.74 -3.83
CA TYR A 60 -14.54 -19.35 -5.11
C TYR A 60 -13.56 -19.47 -6.28
N LYS A 61 -13.11 -20.71 -6.62
CA LYS A 61 -12.02 -20.97 -7.59
C LYS A 61 -12.23 -20.31 -8.97
N ASN A 62 -13.46 -20.29 -9.49
CA ASN A 62 -13.78 -19.84 -10.85
C ASN A 62 -14.51 -18.50 -10.92
N ILE A 63 -14.31 -17.62 -9.94
CA ILE A 63 -14.98 -16.31 -9.95
C ILE A 63 -14.25 -15.32 -10.86
N SER A 64 -14.99 -14.67 -11.78
CA SER A 64 -14.44 -13.63 -12.67
C SER A 64 -14.48 -12.26 -12.02
N ILE A 65 -13.54 -11.37 -12.40
CA ILE A 65 -13.52 -9.96 -11.96
C ILE A 65 -14.84 -9.26 -12.33
N LYS A 66 -15.38 -9.53 -13.53
CA LYS A 66 -16.67 -8.94 -13.98
C LYS A 66 -17.84 -9.35 -13.08
N ARG A 67 -17.84 -10.59 -12.55
CA ARG A 67 -18.88 -11.03 -11.60
C ARG A 67 -18.76 -10.28 -10.27
N VAL A 68 -17.56 -10.15 -9.75
CA VAL A 68 -17.30 -9.36 -8.52
C VAL A 68 -17.74 -7.89 -8.72
N GLN A 69 -17.35 -7.26 -9.83
CA GLN A 69 -17.75 -5.87 -10.15
C GLN A 69 -19.27 -5.69 -10.17
N ARG A 70 -20.01 -6.64 -10.78
CA ARG A 70 -21.49 -6.59 -10.80
C ARG A 70 -22.09 -6.67 -9.39
N HIS A 71 -21.55 -7.54 -8.54
CA HIS A 71 -22.02 -7.65 -7.16
C HIS A 71 -21.65 -6.42 -6.32
N MET A 72 -20.45 -5.88 -6.46
CA MET A 72 -20.06 -4.60 -5.82
C MET A 72 -20.99 -3.46 -6.23
N LYS A 73 -21.36 -3.38 -7.53
CA LYS A 73 -22.33 -2.37 -8.01
C LYS A 73 -23.70 -2.58 -7.39
N LYS A 74 -24.19 -3.83 -7.27
CA LYS A 74 -25.48 -4.13 -6.61
C LYS A 74 -25.50 -3.74 -5.13
N LEU A 75 -24.35 -3.91 -4.45
CA LEU A 75 -24.16 -3.51 -3.05
C LEU A 75 -23.90 -2.02 -2.85
N GLY A 76 -23.80 -1.23 -3.94
CA GLY A 76 -23.49 0.19 -3.87
C GLY A 76 -22.09 0.51 -3.35
N ILE A 77 -21.15 -0.45 -3.40
CA ILE A 77 -19.80 -0.30 -2.87
C ILE A 77 -18.77 -0.13 -3.97
N ARG A 78 -17.73 0.66 -3.64
CA ARG A 78 -16.54 0.86 -4.49
C ARG A 78 -15.34 1.19 -3.61
N SER A 79 -14.12 0.93 -4.10
CA SER A 79 -12.89 1.36 -3.41
C SER A 79 -12.92 2.86 -3.12
N ILE A 80 -12.60 3.23 -1.87
CA ILE A 80 -12.57 4.62 -1.41
C ILE A 80 -11.27 5.35 -1.76
N VAL A 81 -10.34 4.69 -2.45
CA VAL A 81 -9.04 5.25 -2.83
C VAL A 81 -9.20 6.52 -3.68
N VAL A 82 -8.59 7.62 -3.21
CA VAL A 82 -8.69 8.93 -3.84
C VAL A 82 -7.82 9.01 -5.09
N LYS A 83 -8.31 9.64 -6.17
CA LYS A 83 -7.51 9.91 -7.38
C LYS A 83 -6.48 11.01 -7.10
N LYS A 84 -5.26 10.83 -7.60
CA LYS A 84 -4.11 11.71 -7.37
C LYS A 84 -4.21 13.04 -8.12
N TYR A 85 -3.87 14.14 -7.46
CA TYR A 85 -3.35 15.37 -8.06
C TYR A 85 -1.84 15.21 -8.30
N LYS A 86 -1.32 15.65 -9.46
CA LYS A 86 0.13 15.63 -9.78
C LYS A 86 0.74 16.98 -9.38
N PRO A 87 1.60 17.07 -8.37
CA PRO A 87 2.36 18.29 -8.11
C PRO A 87 3.48 18.48 -9.14
N ASN A 88 3.81 19.73 -9.45
CA ASN A 88 4.97 20.06 -10.28
C ASN A 88 6.27 19.82 -9.49
N SER A 89 7.29 19.26 -10.16
CA SER A 89 8.61 19.05 -9.57
C SER A 89 9.45 20.33 -9.61
N THR A 90 10.05 20.70 -8.49
CA THR A 90 11.05 21.78 -8.39
C THR A 90 12.46 21.22 -8.63
N LYS A 91 13.27 21.93 -9.41
CA LYS A 91 14.69 21.57 -9.65
C LYS A 91 15.50 21.83 -8.37
N ARG A 92 16.21 20.83 -7.86
CA ARG A 92 17.18 20.95 -6.75
C ARG A 92 18.60 20.70 -7.27
N VAL A 93 19.59 21.34 -6.61
CA VAL A 93 21.02 21.12 -6.87
C VAL A 93 21.47 19.96 -5.96
N TYR A 94 22.23 19.00 -6.48
CA TYR A 94 22.61 17.76 -5.79
C TYR A 94 24.11 17.51 -5.88
N GLU A 95 24.67 16.89 -4.81
CA GLU A 95 26.05 16.41 -4.77
C GLU A 95 26.21 15.09 -5.58
N GLU A 96 27.45 14.73 -5.92
CA GLU A 96 27.77 13.52 -6.69
C GLU A 96 27.64 12.26 -5.82
N GLY A 97 27.20 11.17 -6.44
CA GLY A 97 27.04 9.84 -5.86
C GLY A 97 26.68 8.81 -6.92
N GLU A 98 27.07 7.56 -6.76
CA GLU A 98 26.88 6.51 -7.75
C GLU A 98 25.48 5.91 -7.68
N ASN A 99 24.89 5.59 -8.86
CA ASN A 99 23.62 4.87 -8.96
C ASN A 99 23.90 3.36 -9.12
N LEU A 100 24.08 2.67 -8.01
CA LEU A 100 24.31 1.22 -8.01
C LEU A 100 23.04 0.42 -8.34
N LEU A 101 21.86 0.97 -8.08
CA LEU A 101 20.58 0.31 -8.34
C LEU A 101 20.30 0.26 -9.85
N ASN A 102 20.64 1.32 -10.58
CA ASN A 102 20.49 1.45 -12.05
C ASN A 102 19.14 0.92 -12.58
N ARG A 103 18.04 1.18 -11.85
CA ARG A 103 16.66 0.70 -12.13
C ARG A 103 16.50 -0.83 -12.11
N ASP A 104 17.50 -1.57 -11.65
CA ASP A 104 17.35 -2.99 -11.40
C ASP A 104 16.71 -3.23 -10.02
N PHE A 105 15.39 -3.27 -10.01
CA PHE A 105 14.58 -3.54 -8.81
C PHE A 105 14.43 -5.03 -8.51
N ASN A 106 14.98 -5.91 -9.34
CA ASN A 106 14.96 -7.34 -9.11
C ASN A 106 15.83 -7.71 -7.91
N THR A 107 15.34 -8.63 -7.12
CA THR A 107 16.02 -9.13 -5.92
C THR A 107 15.86 -10.64 -5.86
N THR A 108 16.86 -11.31 -5.29
CA THR A 108 16.87 -12.77 -5.11
C THR A 108 16.54 -13.18 -3.68
N LYS A 109 16.75 -12.29 -2.72
CA LYS A 109 16.55 -12.56 -1.28
C LYS A 109 16.11 -11.32 -0.52
N ILE A 110 15.58 -11.55 0.67
CA ILE A 110 15.25 -10.48 1.63
C ILE A 110 16.48 -9.67 2.00
N ASN A 111 16.30 -8.38 2.26
CA ASN A 111 17.38 -7.48 2.70
C ASN A 111 18.56 -7.39 1.71
N GLU A 112 18.31 -7.56 0.42
CA GLU A 112 19.32 -7.38 -0.63
C GLU A 112 19.40 -5.91 -1.08
N LYS A 113 18.25 -5.30 -1.29
CA LYS A 113 18.11 -3.91 -1.72
C LYS A 113 16.98 -3.23 -0.96
N TRP A 114 17.28 -2.14 -0.29
CA TRP A 114 16.31 -1.25 0.35
C TRP A 114 16.22 0.07 -0.41
N VAL A 115 15.03 0.65 -0.48
CA VAL A 115 14.81 2.00 -1.01
C VAL A 115 14.24 2.90 0.07
N ALA A 116 14.74 4.12 0.15
CA ALA A 116 14.38 5.10 1.17
C ALA A 116 13.95 6.43 0.56
N ASP A 117 12.96 7.07 1.17
CA ASP A 117 12.50 8.39 0.77
C ASP A 117 11.71 9.07 1.90
N ILE A 118 11.55 10.40 1.81
CA ILE A 118 10.78 11.21 2.75
C ILE A 118 9.51 11.73 2.07
N THR A 119 8.37 11.57 2.74
CA THR A 119 7.12 12.16 2.30
C THR A 119 6.56 13.15 3.30
N TYR A 120 5.78 14.12 2.81
CA TYR A 120 5.20 15.24 3.56
C TYR A 120 3.76 14.89 3.94
N ILE A 121 3.41 15.17 5.21
CA ILE A 121 2.07 14.97 5.76
C ILE A 121 1.68 16.24 6.53
N HIS A 122 0.55 16.83 6.16
CA HIS A 122 0.07 18.05 6.80
C HIS A 122 -0.84 17.73 7.97
N THR A 123 -0.63 18.45 9.09
CA THR A 123 -1.49 18.43 10.28
C THR A 123 -2.04 19.82 10.54
N LYS A 124 -3.21 19.92 11.17
CA LYS A 124 -3.85 21.24 11.43
C LYS A 124 -3.06 22.11 12.39
N LYS A 125 -2.54 21.53 13.48
CA LYS A 125 -1.85 22.29 14.54
C LYS A 125 -0.37 22.49 14.26
N ASP A 126 0.31 21.43 13.76
CA ASP A 126 1.77 21.46 13.64
C ASP A 126 2.25 21.78 12.21
N GLY A 127 1.31 21.98 11.26
CA GLY A 127 1.65 22.21 9.86
C GLY A 127 2.24 21.01 9.17
N TRP A 128 3.31 21.21 8.38
CA TRP A 128 4.00 20.13 7.67
C TRP A 128 4.81 19.27 8.63
N THR A 129 4.61 17.96 8.51
CA THR A 129 5.36 16.92 9.20
C THR A 129 5.92 15.93 8.16
N TYR A 130 6.88 15.11 8.54
CA TYR A 130 7.72 14.36 7.63
C TYR A 130 7.79 12.91 8.04
N LEU A 131 7.57 12.01 7.09
CA LEU A 131 7.71 10.58 7.26
C LEU A 131 8.86 10.09 6.38
N ALA A 132 9.96 9.64 6.99
CA ALA A 132 10.98 8.84 6.32
C ALA A 132 10.58 7.38 6.35
N SER A 133 10.68 6.68 5.23
CA SER A 133 10.30 5.27 5.09
C SER A 133 11.41 4.50 4.37
N ILE A 134 11.60 3.25 4.76
CA ILE A 134 12.51 2.30 4.12
C ILE A 134 11.72 1.06 3.72
N LEU A 135 11.76 0.73 2.45
CA LEU A 135 11.05 -0.40 1.86
C LEU A 135 12.06 -1.44 1.37
N ASP A 136 11.87 -2.70 1.76
CA ASP A 136 12.59 -3.83 1.17
C ASP A 136 11.98 -4.20 -0.18
N LEU A 137 12.82 -4.19 -1.22
CA LEU A 137 12.36 -4.44 -2.59
C LEU A 137 11.87 -5.87 -2.80
N HIS A 138 12.41 -6.84 -2.07
CA HIS A 138 12.04 -8.23 -2.21
C HIS A 138 10.65 -8.52 -1.66
N THR A 139 10.41 -8.09 -0.45
CA THR A 139 9.15 -8.37 0.27
C THR A 139 8.08 -7.31 0.11
N GLN A 140 8.43 -6.13 -0.43
CA GLN A 140 7.56 -4.95 -0.47
C GLN A 140 7.14 -4.47 0.92
N LYS A 141 7.87 -4.88 1.97
CA LYS A 141 7.64 -4.51 3.36
C LYS A 141 8.25 -3.16 3.69
N ILE A 142 7.55 -2.36 4.45
CA ILE A 142 8.15 -1.22 5.14
C ILE A 142 8.90 -1.77 6.36
N VAL A 143 10.22 -1.82 6.23
CA VAL A 143 11.12 -2.43 7.23
C VAL A 143 11.54 -1.45 8.31
N GLY A 144 11.47 -0.14 8.02
CA GLY A 144 11.74 0.91 8.98
C GLY A 144 11.11 2.23 8.56
N TYR A 145 10.72 3.03 9.53
CA TYR A 145 10.21 4.38 9.30
C TYR A 145 10.38 5.24 10.54
N SER A 146 10.35 6.55 10.34
CA SER A 146 10.34 7.55 11.42
C SER A 146 9.47 8.72 11.02
N PHE A 147 8.72 9.27 11.96
CA PHE A 147 7.86 10.43 11.75
C PHE A 147 8.34 11.58 12.63
N SER A 148 8.40 12.81 12.09
CA SER A 148 8.91 13.99 12.81
C SER A 148 8.25 15.28 12.34
N LYS A 149 8.31 16.31 13.20
CA LYS A 149 7.93 17.69 12.85
C LYS A 149 9.03 18.40 12.04
N THR A 150 10.27 17.88 12.08
CA THR A 150 11.43 18.43 11.38
C THR A 150 11.96 17.46 10.34
N MET A 151 12.44 17.98 9.22
CA MET A 151 13.05 17.22 8.14
C MET A 151 14.59 17.35 8.23
N ASP A 152 15.15 16.74 9.24
CA ASP A 152 16.59 16.72 9.52
C ASP A 152 17.21 15.35 9.30
N THR A 153 18.54 15.25 9.43
CA THR A 153 19.28 13.98 9.28
C THR A 153 18.85 12.96 10.35
N SER A 154 18.46 13.40 11.55
CA SER A 154 18.02 12.51 12.62
C SER A 154 16.75 11.72 12.25
N LEU A 155 15.89 12.29 11.40
CA LEU A 155 14.70 11.61 10.89
C LEU A 155 15.04 10.35 10.10
N VAL A 156 15.98 10.46 9.16
CA VAL A 156 16.38 9.32 8.30
C VAL A 156 17.25 8.32 9.06
N LEU A 157 18.07 8.77 10.02
CA LEU A 157 18.84 7.90 10.90
C LEU A 157 17.94 7.05 11.79
N ARG A 158 16.92 7.61 12.41
CA ARG A 158 15.94 6.83 13.21
C ARG A 158 15.19 5.81 12.35
N ALA A 159 14.82 6.16 11.11
CA ALA A 159 14.19 5.19 10.21
C ALA A 159 15.16 4.03 9.87
N LEU A 160 16.43 4.34 9.66
CA LEU A 160 17.48 3.37 9.39
C LEU A 160 17.73 2.45 10.59
N ASP A 161 17.87 3.01 11.79
CA ASP A 161 18.09 2.23 13.02
C ASP A 161 16.92 1.28 13.31
N ASN A 162 15.69 1.74 13.10
CA ASN A 162 14.51 0.89 13.22
C ASN A 162 14.55 -0.27 12.22
N ALA A 163 14.91 -0.01 10.96
CA ALA A 163 15.03 -1.03 9.94
C ALA A 163 16.13 -2.05 10.28
N ILE A 164 17.32 -1.60 10.68
CA ILE A 164 18.45 -2.47 11.05
C ILE A 164 18.11 -3.33 12.26
N THR A 165 17.49 -2.74 13.29
CA THR A 165 17.14 -3.44 14.53
C THR A 165 16.12 -4.56 14.28
N THR A 166 15.12 -4.30 13.42
CA THR A 166 14.06 -5.27 13.13
C THR A 166 14.50 -6.35 12.15
N GLN A 167 15.24 -5.98 11.11
CA GLN A 167 15.56 -6.87 10.00
C GLN A 167 16.91 -7.58 10.17
N LYS A 168 17.87 -6.98 10.89
CA LYS A 168 19.24 -7.48 11.09
C LYS A 168 19.90 -7.90 9.76
N PRO A 169 19.97 -6.99 8.77
CA PRO A 169 20.47 -7.31 7.44
C PRO A 169 21.95 -7.70 7.47
N SER A 170 22.36 -8.53 6.53
CA SER A 170 23.76 -8.90 6.33
C SER A 170 24.54 -7.75 5.69
N LYS A 171 25.86 -7.79 5.80
CA LYS A 171 26.78 -6.89 5.08
C LYS A 171 26.49 -6.90 3.58
N GLY A 172 26.77 -5.78 2.91
CA GLY A 172 26.60 -5.63 1.47
C GLY A 172 25.19 -5.24 1.03
N LEU A 173 24.23 -5.06 1.97
CA LEU A 173 22.91 -4.48 1.66
C LEU A 173 23.07 -3.17 0.87
N ILE A 174 22.34 -3.02 -0.23
CA ILE A 174 22.26 -1.78 -0.99
C ILE A 174 21.12 -0.94 -0.44
N ILE A 175 21.40 0.31 -0.06
CA ILE A 175 20.39 1.28 0.35
C ILE A 175 20.37 2.40 -0.69
N HIS A 176 19.25 2.50 -1.41
CA HIS A 176 19.06 3.50 -2.44
C HIS A 176 18.11 4.61 -1.97
N SER A 177 18.47 5.85 -2.25
CA SER A 177 17.64 7.03 -1.94
C SER A 177 17.76 8.10 -3.03
N ASP A 178 16.97 9.16 -2.90
CA ASP A 178 17.24 10.38 -3.62
C ASP A 178 18.51 11.06 -3.07
N ARG A 179 18.91 12.18 -3.70
CA ARG A 179 20.06 12.99 -3.26
C ARG A 179 19.63 14.12 -2.31
N GLY A 180 18.64 13.88 -1.47
CA GLY A 180 18.27 14.85 -0.44
C GLY A 180 19.41 15.07 0.56
N SER A 181 19.53 16.28 1.09
CA SER A 181 20.60 16.66 2.04
C SER A 181 20.67 15.75 3.25
N GLN A 182 19.55 15.13 3.66
CA GLN A 182 19.48 14.18 4.77
C GLN A 182 20.23 12.89 4.46
N TYR A 183 20.08 12.36 3.23
CA TYR A 183 20.72 11.11 2.77
C TYR A 183 22.17 11.31 2.34
N THR A 184 22.57 12.54 1.96
CA THR A 184 23.96 12.87 1.59
C THR A 184 24.78 13.39 2.77
N SER A 185 24.19 13.52 3.95
CA SER A 185 24.88 13.97 5.17
C SER A 185 26.02 13.03 5.57
N LYS A 186 27.04 13.60 6.24
CA LYS A 186 28.20 12.82 6.72
C LYS A 186 27.78 11.75 7.74
N GLU A 187 26.84 12.09 8.60
CA GLU A 187 26.30 11.20 9.64
C GLU A 187 25.60 9.99 9.04
N TYR A 188 24.77 10.20 8.02
CA TYR A 188 24.05 9.11 7.35
C TYR A 188 25.01 8.20 6.59
N ARG A 189 25.96 8.77 5.84
CA ARG A 189 27.02 8.00 5.15
C ARG A 189 27.82 7.14 6.14
N LYS A 190 28.29 7.74 7.25
CA LYS A 190 29.02 7.04 8.30
C LYS A 190 28.22 5.90 8.93
N ALA A 191 26.93 6.09 9.18
CA ALA A 191 26.05 5.05 9.71
C ALA A 191 25.95 3.83 8.75
N ILE A 192 25.86 4.07 7.47
CA ILE A 192 25.83 3.03 6.41
C ILE A 192 27.18 2.31 6.30
N GLU A 193 28.29 3.05 6.23
CA GLU A 193 29.65 2.51 6.12
C GLU A 193 30.02 1.65 7.33
N THR A 194 29.66 2.09 8.55
CA THR A 194 29.90 1.33 9.79
C THR A 194 29.24 -0.04 9.78
N LYS A 195 28.16 -0.21 9.05
CA LYS A 195 27.42 -1.47 8.88
C LYS A 195 27.88 -2.27 7.65
N GLU A 196 28.88 -1.77 6.92
CA GLU A 196 29.36 -2.34 5.66
C GLU A 196 28.23 -2.49 4.61
N PHE A 197 27.29 -1.53 4.59
CA PHE A 197 26.27 -1.42 3.57
C PHE A 197 26.76 -0.53 2.41
N ARG A 198 26.08 -0.59 1.28
CA ARG A 198 26.42 0.15 0.07
C ARG A 198 25.37 1.23 -0.20
N LEU A 199 25.81 2.47 -0.31
CA LEU A 199 24.95 3.59 -0.71
C LEU A 199 24.75 3.62 -2.23
N SER A 200 23.53 3.90 -2.64
CA SER A 200 23.14 4.13 -4.02
C SER A 200 22.24 5.35 -4.09
N TYR A 201 22.43 6.20 -5.10
CA TYR A 201 21.66 7.43 -5.27
C TYR A 201 21.00 7.48 -6.65
N SER A 202 19.76 7.98 -6.69
CA SER A 202 19.07 8.24 -7.95
C SER A 202 19.89 9.17 -8.85
N ALA A 203 19.87 8.93 -10.17
CA ALA A 203 20.45 9.83 -11.12
C ALA A 203 19.75 11.20 -11.10
N LYS A 204 20.49 12.26 -11.39
CA LYS A 204 19.96 13.63 -11.38
C LYS A 204 18.75 13.77 -12.31
N GLY A 205 17.60 14.15 -11.76
CA GLY A 205 16.37 14.37 -12.54
C GLY A 205 15.67 13.09 -13.00
N CYS A 206 16.05 11.91 -12.47
CA CYS A 206 15.44 10.62 -12.81
C CYS A 206 14.54 10.10 -11.67
N PRO A 207 13.26 10.53 -11.58
CA PRO A 207 12.35 10.05 -10.55
C PRO A 207 12.08 8.54 -10.62
N TYR A 208 12.24 7.95 -11.80
CA TYR A 208 12.04 6.51 -12.00
C TYR A 208 13.03 5.63 -11.20
N ASP A 209 14.18 6.19 -10.80
CA ASP A 209 15.19 5.45 -10.05
C ASP A 209 14.72 5.10 -8.62
N ASN A 210 13.74 5.85 -8.08
CA ASN A 210 13.15 5.62 -6.75
C ASN A 210 11.66 5.24 -6.81
N ALA A 211 11.20 4.74 -7.97
CA ALA A 211 9.77 4.52 -8.26
C ALA A 211 9.06 3.60 -7.26
N CYS A 212 9.77 2.62 -6.67
CA CYS A 212 9.17 1.66 -5.73
C CYS A 212 8.70 2.34 -4.44
N ILE A 213 9.54 3.16 -3.82
CA ILE A 213 9.16 3.87 -2.59
C ILE A 213 8.19 5.02 -2.87
N GLU A 214 8.31 5.69 -4.03
CA GLU A 214 7.32 6.69 -4.47
C GLU A 214 5.93 6.05 -4.66
N SER A 215 5.88 4.83 -5.19
CA SER A 215 4.65 4.04 -5.29
C SER A 215 4.03 3.77 -3.93
N PHE A 216 4.85 3.35 -2.94
CA PHE A 216 4.38 3.20 -1.56
C PHE A 216 3.82 4.51 -1.01
N HIS A 217 4.54 5.63 -1.14
CA HIS A 217 4.05 6.93 -0.67
C HIS A 217 2.74 7.36 -1.36
N ALA A 218 2.62 7.07 -2.66
CA ALA A 218 1.37 7.32 -3.38
C ALA A 218 0.21 6.47 -2.85
N ILE A 219 0.47 5.22 -2.50
CA ILE A 219 -0.49 4.30 -1.89
C ILE A 219 -0.88 4.80 -0.49
N LEU A 220 0.10 5.09 0.38
CA LEU A 220 -0.11 5.64 1.72
C LEU A 220 -0.98 6.91 1.67
N LYS A 221 -0.67 7.84 0.76
CA LYS A 221 -1.44 9.08 0.61
C LYS A 221 -2.88 8.81 0.20
N LYS A 222 -3.11 7.91 -0.75
CA LYS A 222 -4.46 7.60 -1.26
C LYS A 222 -5.31 6.77 -0.30
N GLU A 223 -4.69 5.85 0.42
CA GLU A 223 -5.38 4.88 1.26
C GLU A 223 -5.50 5.33 2.73
N CYS A 224 -4.65 6.29 3.15
CA CYS A 224 -4.61 6.78 4.53
C CYS A 224 -4.65 8.31 4.61
N VAL A 225 -3.64 9.01 4.05
CA VAL A 225 -3.46 10.45 4.35
C VAL A 225 -4.61 11.30 3.84
N TYR A 226 -5.07 11.10 2.60
CA TYR A 226 -6.16 11.90 2.01
C TYR A 226 -7.56 11.55 2.54
N LEU A 227 -7.69 10.44 3.25
CA LEU A 227 -8.93 10.01 3.88
C LEU A 227 -9.06 10.51 5.32
N ASN A 228 -7.99 11.08 5.89
CA ASN A 228 -7.94 11.54 7.26
C ASN A 228 -7.64 13.04 7.33
N THR A 229 -8.22 13.69 8.33
CA THR A 229 -7.84 15.05 8.73
C THR A 229 -7.04 14.95 10.02
N PHE A 230 -5.73 15.10 9.94
CA PHE A 230 -4.85 15.01 11.11
C PHE A 230 -4.95 16.29 11.96
N ILE A 231 -5.28 16.13 13.25
CA ILE A 231 -5.41 17.26 14.19
C ILE A 231 -4.00 17.80 14.50
N ASP A 232 -3.10 16.92 14.93
CA ASP A 232 -1.74 17.22 15.32
C ASP A 232 -0.79 16.06 14.98
N TYR A 233 0.49 16.26 15.30
CA TYR A 233 1.55 15.27 15.12
C TYR A 233 1.23 13.94 15.81
N LYS A 234 0.74 13.97 17.06
CA LYS A 234 0.45 12.76 17.83
C LYS A 234 -0.66 11.92 17.17
N HIS A 235 -1.73 12.57 16.76
CA HIS A 235 -2.82 11.91 16.04
C HIS A 235 -2.31 11.29 14.71
N ALA A 236 -1.56 12.06 13.92
CA ALA A 236 -0.97 11.57 12.68
C ALA A 236 -0.06 10.36 12.91
N SER A 237 0.80 10.41 13.94
CA SER A 237 1.71 9.32 14.29
C SER A 237 0.97 8.00 14.58
N ILE A 238 -0.11 8.06 15.35
CA ILE A 238 -0.93 6.87 15.68
C ILE A 238 -1.57 6.28 14.41
N VAL A 239 -2.18 7.12 13.58
CA VAL A 239 -2.86 6.65 12.36
C VAL A 239 -1.86 6.08 11.35
N LEU A 240 -0.68 6.71 11.20
CA LEU A 240 0.37 6.20 10.33
C LEU A 240 0.92 4.86 10.82
N PHE A 241 1.16 4.72 12.13
CA PHE A 241 1.55 3.44 12.73
C PHE A 241 0.51 2.35 12.45
N GLN A 242 -0.76 2.62 12.71
CA GLN A 242 -1.84 1.67 12.46
C GLN A 242 -1.93 1.28 10.97
N TYR A 243 -1.70 2.25 10.08
CA TYR A 243 -1.71 1.97 8.65
C TYR A 243 -0.51 1.13 8.23
N ILE A 244 0.71 1.52 8.60
CA ILE A 244 1.95 0.83 8.16
C ILE A 244 2.02 -0.57 8.77
N GLU A 245 1.96 -0.67 10.11
CA GLU A 245 2.12 -1.95 10.80
C GLU A 245 0.84 -2.80 10.80
N GLY A 246 -0.29 -2.18 11.07
CA GLY A 246 -1.55 -2.91 11.21
C GLY A 246 -2.17 -3.33 9.89
N PHE A 247 -2.02 -2.52 8.85
CA PHE A 247 -2.68 -2.76 7.57
C PHE A 247 -1.71 -3.05 6.44
N TYR A 248 -0.75 -2.16 6.11
CA TYR A 248 0.10 -2.28 4.94
C TYR A 248 0.97 -3.54 4.99
N ASN A 249 1.72 -3.74 6.08
CA ASN A 249 2.61 -4.89 6.22
C ASN A 249 1.85 -6.21 6.44
N ARG A 250 0.76 -6.21 7.23
CA ARG A 250 0.10 -7.44 7.71
C ARG A 250 -1.16 -7.87 6.96
N LYS A 251 -1.89 -6.93 6.36
CA LYS A 251 -3.21 -7.23 5.77
C LYS A 251 -3.29 -6.90 4.29
N ARG A 252 -2.55 -5.90 3.83
CA ARG A 252 -2.62 -5.44 2.46
C ARG A 252 -1.92 -6.40 1.53
N ILE A 253 -2.66 -7.02 0.59
CA ILE A 253 -2.10 -7.90 -0.43
C ILE A 253 -1.49 -7.09 -1.59
N HIS A 254 -0.38 -7.60 -2.15
CA HIS A 254 0.36 -6.98 -3.24
C HIS A 254 0.48 -7.93 -4.44
N SER A 255 0.13 -7.42 -5.63
CA SER A 255 0.19 -8.23 -6.86
C SER A 255 1.61 -8.63 -7.24
N SER A 256 2.62 -7.81 -6.91
CA SER A 256 4.04 -8.08 -7.20
C SER A 256 4.62 -9.26 -6.41
N ILE A 257 4.01 -9.62 -5.29
CA ILE A 257 4.38 -10.75 -4.44
C ILE A 257 3.23 -11.78 -4.36
N ASN A 258 2.66 -12.13 -5.51
CA ASN A 258 1.62 -13.15 -5.67
C ASN A 258 0.37 -12.92 -4.80
N TYR A 259 -0.03 -11.67 -4.62
CA TYR A 259 -1.15 -11.28 -3.74
C TYR A 259 -0.99 -11.70 -2.28
N MET A 260 0.22 -11.98 -1.83
CA MET A 260 0.52 -12.14 -0.40
C MET A 260 0.63 -10.77 0.29
N THR A 261 0.59 -10.78 1.61
CA THR A 261 0.97 -9.60 2.40
C THR A 261 2.50 -9.55 2.54
N PRO A 262 3.12 -8.38 2.73
CA PRO A 262 4.55 -8.28 2.96
C PRO A 262 5.07 -9.19 4.08
N ASP A 263 4.39 -9.23 5.22
CA ASP A 263 4.76 -10.10 6.36
C ASP A 263 4.65 -11.60 6.02
N ALA A 264 3.58 -12.01 5.33
CA ALA A 264 3.42 -13.42 4.94
C ALA A 264 4.49 -13.84 3.92
N TYR A 265 4.82 -12.97 2.97
CA TYR A 265 5.85 -13.23 1.98
C TYR A 265 7.26 -13.26 2.61
N GLU A 266 7.56 -12.32 3.54
CA GLU A 266 8.80 -12.35 4.30
C GLU A 266 8.98 -13.66 5.08
N ASN A 267 7.92 -14.10 5.78
CA ASN A 267 7.96 -15.35 6.54
C ASN A 267 8.21 -16.56 5.62
N LEU A 268 7.59 -16.59 4.43
CA LEU A 268 7.86 -17.63 3.43
C LEU A 268 9.34 -17.64 3.02
N CYS A 269 9.92 -16.47 2.70
CA CYS A 269 11.31 -16.35 2.29
C CYS A 269 12.33 -16.69 3.41
N ARG A 270 11.94 -16.58 4.69
CA ARG A 270 12.81 -16.94 5.83
C ARG A 270 12.86 -18.44 6.09
N VAL A 271 11.86 -19.19 5.64
CA VAL A 271 11.75 -20.65 5.83
C VAL A 271 12.32 -21.41 4.62
N SER A 272 12.35 -20.78 3.46
CA SER A 272 12.95 -21.32 2.22
C SER A 272 14.45 -21.21 2.23
#